data_d5f91e4ac8efaeef63526cddfece2eec
#
_entry.id   d5f91e4ac8efaeef63526cddfece2eec
#
_cell.length_a   1.000
_cell.length_b   1.000
_cell.length_c   1.000
_cell.angle_alpha   90.00
_cell.angle_beta   90.00
_cell.angle_gamma   90.00
#
_symmetry.space_group_name_H-M   'P 1'
#
loop_
_entity.id
_entity.type
_entity.pdbx_description
1 polymer ?
#
loop_
_entity_poly.entity_id
_entity_poly.type
_entity_poly.pdbx_seq_one_letter_code
_entity_poly.pdbx_strand_id
1 'polypeptide(L)'
;MYVDYGYYIIRPCRCPEFLKDFSEWILTVSGCICDAEPQPFSCMTGDERQKEKYRKRLGMEKQEFIDFSEETLRLFGEDRLDTDSRFLFKQDAEDIYRRYFYNRRGVDPGYRLIGIALEEALLPSLEDRLIQKKEVSRTEERRFLGFDLLIWDISGFHTYLCNSLQEELMKRFELKPGRFGLLENSKEEMEAFAEAIQNRGEPVEWMPFAVYDDTPAAAEGSEIHGKI
;
A
#
# COMPACT_ATOMS: atom_id res chain seq x y z
N MET A 1 -2.23 20.26 5.66
CA MET A 1 -0.88 19.68 5.46
C MET A 1 -1.03 18.17 5.45
N TYR A 2 -0.34 17.45 4.54
CA TYR A 2 -0.34 15.99 4.53
C TYR A 2 0.66 15.45 5.56
N VAL A 3 0.26 14.40 6.26
CA VAL A 3 1.11 13.69 7.23
C VAL A 3 1.20 12.23 6.83
N ASP A 4 2.38 11.65 6.98
CA ASP A 4 2.57 10.24 6.67
C ASP A 4 1.73 9.36 7.58
N TYR A 5 0.96 8.48 6.96
CA TYR A 5 0.13 7.51 7.66
C TYR A 5 0.83 6.17 7.82
N GLY A 6 1.59 5.74 6.82
CA GLY A 6 2.37 4.52 6.85
C GLY A 6 2.96 4.13 5.50
N TYR A 7 3.67 3.01 5.50
CA TYR A 7 4.42 2.49 4.36
C TYR A 7 4.06 1.04 4.11
N TYR A 8 4.00 0.65 2.84
CA TYR A 8 3.61 -0.68 2.42
C TYR A 8 4.52 -1.19 1.31
N ILE A 9 4.83 -2.48 1.35
CA ILE A 9 5.48 -3.18 0.25
C ILE A 9 4.39 -3.91 -0.53
N ILE A 10 4.10 -3.47 -1.75
CA ILE A 10 2.97 -3.97 -2.53
C ILE A 10 3.44 -4.43 -3.90
N ARG A 11 2.89 -5.54 -4.35
CA ARG A 11 2.97 -5.96 -5.74
C ARG A 11 1.72 -5.49 -6.46
N PRO A 12 1.84 -4.60 -7.48
CA PRO A 12 0.68 -4.17 -8.26
C PRO A 12 -0.08 -5.36 -8.85
N CYS A 13 -1.40 -5.28 -8.83
CA CYS A 13 -2.28 -6.31 -9.37
C CYS A 13 -2.74 -5.96 -10.77
N ARG A 14 -3.19 -6.97 -11.53
CA ARG A 14 -3.83 -6.70 -12.82
C ARG A 14 -5.11 -5.93 -12.63
N CYS A 15 -5.30 -4.93 -13.49
CA CYS A 15 -6.48 -4.08 -13.47
C CYS A 15 -7.76 -4.90 -13.75
N PRO A 16 -8.84 -4.67 -12.99
CA PRO A 16 -10.17 -5.19 -13.34
C PRO A 16 -10.63 -4.71 -14.71
N GLU A 17 -11.51 -5.49 -15.35
CA GLU A 17 -11.99 -5.25 -16.70
C GLU A 17 -12.55 -3.84 -16.91
N PHE A 18 -13.26 -3.29 -15.91
CA PHE A 18 -13.89 -1.96 -16.00
C PHE A 18 -12.90 -0.78 -15.97
N LEU A 19 -11.66 -1.00 -15.57
CA LEU A 19 -10.60 0.03 -15.54
C LEU A 19 -9.50 -0.20 -16.59
N LYS A 20 -9.57 -1.28 -17.37
CA LYS A 20 -8.51 -1.67 -18.31
C LYS A 20 -8.16 -0.60 -19.33
N ASP A 21 -9.12 0.28 -19.66
CA ASP A 21 -8.91 1.37 -20.63
C ASP A 21 -8.11 2.54 -20.02
N PHE A 22 -7.95 2.57 -18.69
CA PHE A 22 -7.24 3.62 -17.97
C PHE A 22 -5.89 3.16 -17.42
N SER A 23 -5.79 1.91 -16.99
CA SER A 23 -4.56 1.38 -16.42
C SER A 23 -4.44 -0.12 -16.67
N GLU A 24 -3.22 -0.61 -16.86
CA GLU A 24 -2.92 -2.05 -16.92
C GLU A 24 -2.82 -2.66 -15.53
N TRP A 25 -2.38 -1.87 -14.55
CA TRP A 25 -2.07 -2.32 -13.19
C TRP A 25 -2.75 -1.44 -12.15
N ILE A 26 -3.11 -2.04 -11.03
CA ILE A 26 -3.61 -1.35 -9.84
C ILE A 26 -2.57 -1.41 -8.73
N LEU A 27 -2.45 -0.32 -7.98
CA LEU A 27 -1.66 -0.21 -6.76
C LEU A 27 -2.53 0.42 -5.67
N THR A 28 -2.87 -0.36 -4.66
CA THR A 28 -3.67 0.07 -3.51
C THR A 28 -3.24 -0.67 -2.25
N VAL A 29 -3.44 -0.06 -1.09
CA VAL A 29 -3.22 -0.69 0.21
C VAL A 29 -4.39 -1.60 0.62
N SER A 30 -5.48 -1.62 -0.15
CA SER A 30 -6.62 -2.50 0.11
C SER A 30 -6.26 -3.96 -0.13
N GLY A 31 -6.29 -4.76 0.92
CA GLY A 31 -6.07 -6.20 0.87
C GLY A 31 -7.11 -6.97 0.06
N CYS A 32 -8.25 -6.36 -0.30
CA CYS A 32 -9.24 -6.94 -1.20
C CYS A 32 -8.75 -7.05 -2.64
N ILE A 33 -7.78 -6.22 -3.03
CA ILE A 33 -7.30 -6.10 -4.42
C ILE A 33 -5.83 -6.46 -4.53
N CYS A 34 -4.96 -5.85 -3.71
CA CYS A 34 -3.52 -6.07 -3.77
C CYS A 34 -3.02 -6.72 -2.47
N ASP A 35 -2.07 -7.64 -2.61
CA ASP A 35 -1.38 -8.22 -1.46
C ASP A 35 -0.28 -7.24 -0.99
N ALA A 36 -0.41 -6.74 0.24
CA ALA A 36 0.66 -6.03 0.93
C ALA A 36 1.57 -7.03 1.66
N GLU A 37 2.86 -6.74 1.68
CA GLU A 37 3.87 -7.58 2.32
C GLU A 37 4.62 -6.78 3.41
N PRO A 38 5.08 -7.41 4.47
CA PRO A 38 4.87 -8.83 4.83
C PRO A 38 3.43 -9.08 5.24
N GLN A 39 3.00 -10.33 5.21
CA GLN A 39 1.73 -10.73 5.82
C GLN A 39 2.00 -11.27 7.24
N PRO A 40 2.02 -10.45 8.27
CA PRO A 40 2.45 -10.85 9.61
C PRO A 40 1.62 -12.00 10.15
N PHE A 41 0.32 -11.99 9.88
CA PHE A 41 -0.59 -13.04 10.31
C PHE A 41 -0.19 -14.42 9.76
N SER A 42 0.12 -14.51 8.47
CA SER A 42 0.57 -15.76 7.84
C SER A 42 1.94 -16.23 8.36
N CYS A 43 2.83 -15.29 8.69
CA CYS A 43 4.12 -15.60 9.27
C CYS A 43 4.01 -16.07 10.72
N MET A 44 3.05 -15.52 11.49
CA MET A 44 2.93 -15.71 12.92
C MET A 44 2.07 -16.93 13.31
N THR A 45 0.94 -17.10 12.63
CA THR A 45 -0.12 -18.04 13.06
C THR A 45 -0.37 -19.16 12.08
N GLY A 46 0.15 -19.06 10.86
CA GLY A 46 0.01 -20.07 9.82
C GLY A 46 0.64 -21.41 10.20
N ASP A 47 -0.01 -22.51 9.81
CA ASP A 47 0.62 -23.82 9.87
C ASP A 47 1.78 -23.93 8.84
N GLU A 48 2.58 -24.96 8.93
CA GLU A 48 3.75 -25.17 8.05
C GLU A 48 3.36 -25.24 6.57
N ARG A 49 2.16 -25.69 6.24
CA ARG A 49 1.65 -25.73 4.87
C ARG A 49 1.34 -24.33 4.35
N GLN A 50 0.73 -23.48 5.18
CA GLN A 50 0.42 -22.08 4.84
C GLN A 50 1.73 -21.29 4.69
N LYS A 51 2.66 -21.43 5.61
CA LYS A 51 4.00 -20.83 5.53
C LYS A 51 4.73 -21.23 4.26
N GLU A 52 4.74 -22.51 3.91
CA GLU A 52 5.38 -23.00 2.69
C GLU A 52 4.70 -22.48 1.42
N LYS A 53 3.37 -22.36 1.41
CA LYS A 53 2.61 -21.71 0.31
C LYS A 53 3.01 -20.24 0.17
N TYR A 54 3.10 -19.54 1.29
CA TYR A 54 3.49 -18.13 1.33
C TYR A 54 4.93 -17.93 0.85
N ARG A 55 5.87 -18.73 1.38
CA ARG A 55 7.27 -18.72 0.94
C ARG A 55 7.39 -18.87 -0.59
N LYS A 56 6.68 -19.87 -1.16
CA LYS A 56 6.66 -20.10 -2.61
C LYS A 56 6.09 -18.92 -3.39
N ARG A 57 5.04 -18.30 -2.88
CA ARG A 57 4.44 -17.09 -3.49
C ARG A 57 5.45 -15.95 -3.55
N LEU A 58 6.21 -15.76 -2.47
CA LEU A 58 7.27 -14.76 -2.40
C LEU A 58 8.51 -15.13 -3.23
N GLY A 59 8.65 -16.39 -3.64
CA GLY A 59 9.83 -16.90 -4.34
C GLY A 59 11.08 -16.87 -3.45
N MET A 60 10.94 -17.06 -2.14
CA MET A 60 12.05 -17.06 -1.18
C MET A 60 12.63 -18.44 -0.97
N GLU A 61 13.94 -18.52 -0.82
CA GLU A 61 14.59 -19.72 -0.31
C GLU A 61 14.22 -19.96 1.16
N LYS A 62 14.37 -21.20 1.64
CA LYS A 62 13.89 -21.57 2.97
C LYS A 62 14.51 -20.72 4.09
N GLN A 63 15.83 -20.54 4.06
CA GLN A 63 16.52 -19.75 5.09
C GLN A 63 16.14 -18.27 4.98
N GLU A 64 16.09 -17.73 3.78
CA GLU A 64 15.66 -16.36 3.54
C GLU A 64 14.25 -16.08 4.09
N PHE A 65 13.33 -17.03 3.93
CA PHE A 65 11.97 -16.91 4.47
C PHE A 65 11.94 -16.99 6.00
N ILE A 66 12.81 -17.78 6.62
CA ILE A 66 12.95 -17.82 8.08
C ILE A 66 13.41 -16.46 8.58
N ASP A 67 14.51 -15.93 8.01
CA ASP A 67 15.09 -14.65 8.40
C ASP A 67 14.07 -13.50 8.21
N PHE A 68 13.36 -13.50 7.08
CA PHE A 68 12.27 -12.55 6.80
C PHE A 68 11.15 -12.63 7.84
N SER A 69 10.73 -13.85 8.19
CA SER A 69 9.65 -14.06 9.15
C SER A 69 10.06 -13.62 10.56
N GLU A 70 11.28 -13.93 11.00
CA GLU A 70 11.80 -13.52 12.32
C GLU A 70 11.90 -12.00 12.42
N GLU A 71 12.42 -11.34 11.38
CA GLU A 71 12.52 -9.87 11.36
C GLU A 71 11.15 -9.21 11.36
N THR A 72 10.21 -9.74 10.59
CA THR A 72 8.82 -9.26 10.55
C THR A 72 8.14 -9.41 11.91
N LEU A 73 8.30 -10.57 12.57
CA LEU A 73 7.77 -10.81 13.90
C LEU A 73 8.35 -9.85 14.95
N ARG A 74 9.64 -9.57 14.87
CA ARG A 74 10.29 -8.59 15.74
C ARG A 74 9.67 -7.21 15.58
N LEU A 75 9.54 -6.73 14.33
CA LEU A 75 8.93 -5.42 14.03
C LEU A 75 7.47 -5.35 14.54
N PHE A 76 6.73 -6.43 14.40
CA PHE A 76 5.37 -6.51 14.92
C PHE A 76 5.35 -6.46 16.44
N GLY A 77 6.22 -7.21 17.11
CA GLY A 77 6.32 -7.19 18.58
C GLY A 77 6.83 -5.87 19.17
N GLU A 78 7.45 -5.04 18.37
CA GLU A 78 7.93 -3.69 18.73
C GLU A 78 6.92 -2.57 18.34
N ASP A 79 5.70 -2.92 17.92
CA ASP A 79 4.69 -1.99 17.42
C ASP A 79 5.19 -1.10 16.26
N ARG A 80 6.04 -1.66 15.39
CA ARG A 80 6.62 -0.98 14.22
C ARG A 80 6.02 -1.44 12.89
N LEU A 81 5.30 -2.56 12.93
CA LEU A 81 4.54 -3.15 11.84
C LEU A 81 3.20 -3.59 12.40
N ASP A 82 2.10 -3.26 11.75
CA ASP A 82 0.77 -3.68 12.19
C ASP A 82 0.23 -4.92 11.47
N THR A 83 -0.97 -5.35 11.85
CA THR A 83 -1.65 -6.53 11.29
C THR A 83 -2.02 -6.36 9.82
N ASP A 84 -2.08 -5.12 9.32
CA ASP A 84 -2.44 -4.78 7.95
C ASP A 84 -1.22 -4.58 7.06
N SER A 85 -0.06 -5.10 7.49
CA SER A 85 1.21 -4.99 6.77
C SER A 85 1.72 -3.56 6.61
N ARG A 86 1.24 -2.64 7.48
CA ARG A 86 1.65 -1.25 7.50
C ARG A 86 2.88 -1.06 8.37
N PHE A 87 3.97 -0.66 7.77
CA PHE A 87 5.13 -0.17 8.50
C PHE A 87 4.85 1.24 9.02
N LEU A 88 5.14 1.42 10.30
CA LEU A 88 4.98 2.73 10.93
C LEU A 88 6.16 3.66 10.67
N PHE A 89 7.32 3.12 10.32
CA PHE A 89 8.55 3.86 10.04
C PHE A 89 9.07 3.56 8.63
N LYS A 90 9.40 4.62 7.89
CA LYS A 90 9.93 4.50 6.52
C LYS A 90 11.19 3.64 6.46
N GLN A 91 12.09 3.84 7.42
CA GLN A 91 13.35 3.11 7.47
C GLN A 91 13.15 1.60 7.56
N ASP A 92 12.20 1.13 8.38
CA ASP A 92 11.91 -0.31 8.49
C ASP A 92 11.38 -0.89 7.18
N ALA A 93 10.48 -0.16 6.55
CA ALA A 93 9.92 -0.54 5.26
C ALA A 93 11.01 -0.60 4.17
N GLU A 94 11.91 0.38 4.14
CA GLU A 94 13.05 0.40 3.23
C GLU A 94 14.02 -0.75 3.47
N ASP A 95 14.34 -1.05 4.74
CA ASP A 95 15.28 -2.12 5.10
C ASP A 95 14.72 -3.49 4.69
N ILE A 96 13.45 -3.77 4.99
CA ILE A 96 12.76 -4.98 4.55
C ILE A 96 12.68 -5.04 3.02
N TYR A 97 12.31 -3.93 2.37
CA TYR A 97 12.22 -3.87 0.93
C TYR A 97 13.58 -4.16 0.27
N ARG A 98 14.65 -3.48 0.69
CA ARG A 98 16.01 -3.66 0.13
C ARG A 98 16.51 -5.07 0.32
N ARG A 99 16.29 -5.67 1.48
CA ARG A 99 16.80 -7.01 1.80
C ARG A 99 16.06 -8.12 1.08
N TYR A 100 14.73 -8.05 1.00
CA TYR A 100 13.92 -9.18 0.55
C TYR A 100 13.18 -8.98 -0.77
N PHE A 101 12.95 -7.75 -1.21
CA PHE A 101 12.10 -7.47 -2.37
C PHE A 101 12.81 -6.74 -3.52
N TYR A 102 13.90 -6.05 -3.24
CA TYR A 102 14.61 -5.25 -4.23
C TYR A 102 15.04 -6.04 -5.48
N ASN A 103 15.62 -7.22 -5.30
CA ASN A 103 16.11 -8.08 -6.38
C ASN A 103 15.01 -8.94 -7.04
N ARG A 104 13.78 -8.87 -6.57
CA ARG A 104 12.64 -9.62 -7.13
C ARG A 104 11.92 -8.83 -8.23
N ARG A 105 12.65 -7.93 -8.89
CA ARG A 105 12.16 -7.08 -9.98
C ARG A 105 11.94 -7.80 -11.30
N GLY A 106 12.40 -9.05 -11.44
CA GLY A 106 12.36 -9.81 -12.68
C GLY A 106 10.98 -10.27 -13.13
N VAL A 107 9.93 -9.98 -12.33
CA VAL A 107 8.53 -10.26 -12.68
C VAL A 107 7.83 -8.91 -12.81
N ASP A 108 7.39 -8.54 -14.01
CA ASP A 108 6.59 -7.35 -14.22
C ASP A 108 5.12 -7.64 -13.81
N PRO A 109 4.54 -6.84 -12.92
CA PRO A 109 5.13 -5.74 -12.16
C PRO A 109 5.88 -6.25 -10.92
N GLY A 110 7.05 -5.67 -10.66
CA GLY A 110 7.82 -5.92 -9.43
C GLY A 110 7.18 -5.30 -8.19
N TYR A 111 7.66 -5.72 -7.01
CA TYR A 111 7.28 -5.09 -5.75
C TYR A 111 7.66 -3.60 -5.72
N ARG A 112 6.83 -2.81 -5.06
CA ARG A 112 7.05 -1.38 -4.81
C ARG A 112 6.94 -1.09 -3.33
N LEU A 113 7.75 -0.16 -2.88
CA LEU A 113 7.57 0.49 -1.59
C LEU A 113 6.73 1.74 -1.84
N ILE A 114 5.57 1.80 -1.22
CA ILE A 114 4.69 2.96 -1.28
C ILE A 114 4.48 3.55 0.11
N GLY A 115 4.37 4.86 0.19
CA GLY A 115 3.90 5.55 1.37
C GLY A 115 2.54 6.16 1.10
N ILE A 116 1.69 6.16 2.11
CA ILE A 116 0.41 6.84 2.07
C ILE A 116 0.40 7.97 3.09
N ALA A 117 -0.19 9.09 2.70
CA ALA A 117 -0.33 10.25 3.54
C ALA A 117 -1.77 10.78 3.51
N LEU A 118 -2.22 11.27 4.66
CA LEU A 118 -3.54 11.83 4.84
C LEU A 118 -3.41 13.31 5.24
N GLU A 119 -4.43 14.10 4.94
CA GLU A 119 -4.49 15.45 5.45
C GLU A 119 -4.62 15.46 6.97
N GLU A 120 -3.81 16.29 7.64
CA GLU A 120 -3.77 16.37 9.11
C GLU A 120 -5.16 16.62 9.73
N ALA A 121 -6.01 17.39 9.05
CA ALA A 121 -7.37 17.67 9.48
C ALA A 121 -8.28 16.44 9.52
N LEU A 122 -7.97 15.39 8.75
CA LEU A 122 -8.75 14.16 8.69
C LEU A 122 -8.25 13.07 9.67
N LEU A 123 -7.10 13.29 10.32
CA LEU A 123 -6.57 12.33 11.29
C LEU A 123 -7.53 11.99 12.43
N PRO A 124 -8.32 12.93 12.99
CA PRO A 124 -9.28 12.63 14.05
C PRO A 124 -10.38 11.65 13.63
N SER A 125 -10.67 11.52 12.34
CA SER A 125 -11.64 10.55 11.81
C SER A 125 -11.12 9.11 11.84
N LEU A 126 -9.80 8.95 11.93
CA LEU A 126 -9.17 7.65 12.13
C LEU A 126 -9.07 7.41 13.64
N GLU A 127 -9.67 6.32 14.12
CA GLU A 127 -9.60 5.96 15.54
C GLU A 127 -8.16 5.98 16.07
N ASP A 128 -7.99 6.44 17.32
CA ASP A 128 -6.69 6.59 18.01
C ASP A 128 -5.75 5.37 17.93
N ARG A 129 -6.30 4.19 17.66
CA ARG A 129 -5.53 2.94 17.51
C ARG A 129 -4.57 2.93 16.33
N LEU A 130 -4.82 3.77 15.33
CA LEU A 130 -4.08 3.77 14.08
C LEU A 130 -3.03 4.87 14.02
N ILE A 131 -3.14 5.84 14.92
CA ILE A 131 -2.27 7.01 14.95
C ILE A 131 -1.28 6.85 16.08
N GLN A 132 -0.15 6.23 15.81
CA GLN A 132 0.99 6.49 16.68
C GLN A 132 1.46 7.92 16.40
N LYS A 133 1.63 8.72 17.47
CA LYS A 133 2.17 10.09 17.37
C LYS A 133 3.54 10.07 16.73
N LYS A 134 3.58 10.15 15.42
CA LYS A 134 4.82 10.25 14.65
C LYS A 134 5.17 11.71 14.45
N GLU A 135 6.47 11.98 14.49
CA GLU A 135 6.99 13.18 13.88
C GLU A 135 6.52 13.23 12.43
N VAL A 136 5.84 14.32 12.09
CA VAL A 136 5.43 14.62 10.72
C VAL A 136 6.71 14.83 9.93
N SER A 137 7.11 13.82 9.17
CA SER A 137 8.17 14.00 8.21
C SER A 137 7.62 14.97 7.16
N ARG A 138 8.17 16.16 7.08
CA ARG A 138 7.88 17.07 5.97
C ARG A 138 8.28 16.31 4.73
N THR A 139 7.34 16.17 3.80
CA THR A 139 7.50 15.48 2.54
C THR A 139 8.66 16.10 1.77
N GLU A 140 9.86 15.57 1.98
CA GLU A 140 10.97 15.77 1.05
C GLU A 140 10.52 15.16 -0.29
N GLU A 141 11.07 15.62 -1.39
CA GLU A 141 10.76 15.32 -2.79
C GLU A 141 10.36 13.85 -3.08
N ARG A 142 9.17 13.47 -2.59
CA ARG A 142 8.61 12.14 -2.84
C ARG A 142 7.89 12.15 -4.18
N ARG A 143 7.97 11.04 -4.88
CA ARG A 143 7.27 10.90 -6.16
C ARG A 143 5.78 10.63 -5.90
N PHE A 144 4.97 11.68 -6.00
CA PHE A 144 3.52 11.57 -5.95
C PHE A 144 2.99 10.74 -7.13
N LEU A 145 2.10 9.78 -6.84
CA LEU A 145 1.48 8.90 -7.83
C LEU A 145 0.02 9.24 -8.13
N GLY A 146 -0.69 9.84 -7.19
CA GLY A 146 -2.12 10.12 -7.26
C GLY A 146 -2.80 9.90 -5.91
N PHE A 147 -4.13 9.95 -5.91
CA PHE A 147 -4.96 9.69 -4.73
C PHE A 147 -5.62 8.32 -4.81
N ASP A 148 -5.69 7.63 -3.67
CA ASP A 148 -6.61 6.51 -3.45
C ASP A 148 -7.69 6.96 -2.46
N LEU A 149 -8.96 6.69 -2.78
CA LEU A 149 -10.05 6.88 -1.84
C LEU A 149 -10.21 5.63 -1.02
N LEU A 150 -9.93 5.75 0.25
CA LEU A 150 -9.93 4.64 1.19
C LEU A 150 -10.96 4.84 2.30
N ILE A 151 -11.53 3.75 2.76
CA ILE A 151 -12.22 3.65 4.03
C ILE A 151 -11.50 2.65 4.92
N TRP A 152 -11.62 2.83 6.22
CA TRP A 152 -11.17 1.86 7.20
C TRP A 152 -12.37 1.22 7.89
N ASP A 153 -12.40 -0.10 7.92
CA ASP A 153 -13.34 -0.87 8.73
C ASP A 153 -12.60 -1.95 9.54
N ILE A 154 -13.33 -2.83 10.20
CA ILE A 154 -12.77 -3.91 11.03
C ILE A 154 -11.92 -4.92 10.24
N SER A 155 -12.02 -4.94 8.92
CA SER A 155 -11.29 -5.85 8.03
C SER A 155 -10.07 -5.21 7.37
N GLY A 156 -9.82 -3.91 7.62
CA GLY A 156 -8.70 -3.16 7.09
C GLY A 156 -9.12 -2.07 6.09
N PHE A 157 -8.19 -1.63 5.25
CA PHE A 157 -8.49 -0.66 4.21
C PHE A 157 -9.25 -1.26 3.05
N HIS A 158 -10.29 -0.54 2.62
CA HIS A 158 -11.00 -0.78 1.37
C HIS A 158 -10.84 0.44 0.46
N THR A 159 -10.45 0.20 -0.78
CA THR A 159 -10.38 1.25 -1.80
C THR A 159 -11.74 1.44 -2.48
N TYR A 160 -11.97 2.63 -3.04
CA TYR A 160 -13.13 2.91 -3.90
C TYR A 160 -13.30 1.86 -5.02
N LEU A 161 -12.21 1.16 -5.39
CA LEU A 161 -12.22 0.10 -6.41
C LEU A 161 -12.89 -1.21 -5.95
N CYS A 162 -13.12 -1.39 -4.65
CA CYS A 162 -13.83 -2.57 -4.12
C CYS A 162 -15.35 -2.45 -4.27
N ASN A 163 -15.86 -1.27 -4.57
CA ASN A 163 -17.29 -0.98 -4.58
C ASN A 163 -17.88 -1.05 -6.00
N SER A 164 -18.99 -1.76 -6.19
CA SER A 164 -19.67 -1.93 -7.48
C SER A 164 -20.29 -0.65 -8.07
N LEU A 165 -20.33 0.43 -7.28
CA LEU A 165 -20.90 1.73 -7.70
C LEU A 165 -19.87 2.66 -8.38
N GLN A 166 -18.65 2.25 -8.50
CA GLN A 166 -17.53 3.06 -8.98
C GLN A 166 -17.73 3.61 -10.38
N GLU A 167 -18.18 2.76 -11.31
CA GLU A 167 -18.32 3.18 -12.70
C GLU A 167 -19.31 4.34 -12.84
N GLU A 168 -20.43 4.28 -12.13
CA GLU A 168 -21.42 5.36 -12.10
C GLU A 168 -20.87 6.65 -11.49
N LEU A 169 -20.17 6.50 -10.35
CA LEU A 169 -19.59 7.66 -9.64
C LEU A 169 -18.44 8.29 -10.44
N MET A 170 -17.60 7.48 -11.07
CA MET A 170 -16.55 7.98 -11.96
C MET A 170 -17.12 8.78 -13.13
N LYS A 171 -18.17 8.30 -13.77
CA LYS A 171 -18.85 9.04 -14.85
C LYS A 171 -19.46 10.34 -14.37
N ARG A 172 -20.10 10.35 -13.18
CA ARG A 172 -20.74 11.53 -12.62
C ARG A 172 -19.78 12.63 -12.21
N PHE A 173 -18.59 12.25 -11.70
CA PHE A 173 -17.58 13.18 -11.18
C PHE A 173 -16.41 13.38 -12.14
N GLU A 174 -16.48 12.80 -13.35
CA GLU A 174 -15.40 12.87 -14.34
C GLU A 174 -14.02 12.50 -13.75
N LEU A 175 -14.01 11.51 -12.84
CA LEU A 175 -12.78 11.06 -12.21
C LEU A 175 -11.81 10.51 -13.26
N LYS A 176 -10.53 10.83 -13.10
CA LYS A 176 -9.47 10.48 -14.03
C LYS A 176 -8.52 9.47 -13.39
N PRO A 177 -8.77 8.17 -13.53
CA PRO A 177 -7.81 7.17 -13.12
C PRO A 177 -6.54 7.32 -13.95
N GLY A 178 -5.43 7.54 -13.27
CA GLY A 178 -4.12 7.60 -13.86
C GLY A 178 -3.40 6.27 -13.74
N ARG A 179 -2.08 6.36 -13.67
CA ARG A 179 -1.23 5.20 -13.51
C ARG A 179 -1.59 4.44 -12.24
N PHE A 180 -1.64 3.11 -12.32
CA PHE A 180 -2.00 2.22 -11.22
C PHE A 180 -3.43 2.35 -10.71
N GLY A 181 -4.34 2.93 -11.45
CA GLY A 181 -5.71 3.15 -11.02
C GLY A 181 -5.86 4.23 -9.94
N LEU A 182 -4.80 4.96 -9.62
CA LEU A 182 -4.85 6.08 -8.70
C LEU A 182 -5.47 7.30 -9.39
N LEU A 183 -6.18 8.11 -8.64
CA LEU A 183 -6.92 9.25 -9.17
C LEU A 183 -6.00 10.47 -9.31
N GLU A 184 -6.07 11.15 -10.46
CA GLU A 184 -5.28 12.34 -10.78
C GLU A 184 -6.04 13.64 -10.55
N ASN A 185 -7.24 13.54 -10.04
CA ASN A 185 -8.10 14.69 -9.75
C ASN A 185 -7.51 15.58 -8.65
N SER A 186 -7.97 16.84 -8.61
CA SER A 186 -7.60 17.75 -7.53
C SER A 186 -8.13 17.25 -6.18
N LYS A 187 -7.55 17.76 -5.09
CA LYS A 187 -7.99 17.45 -3.74
C LYS A 187 -9.48 17.76 -3.55
N GLU A 188 -9.91 18.93 -4.02
CA GLU A 188 -11.29 19.40 -3.91
C GLU A 188 -12.27 18.48 -4.64
N GLU A 189 -11.89 17.98 -5.81
CA GLU A 189 -12.69 16.99 -6.54
C GLU A 189 -12.77 15.66 -5.79
N MET A 190 -11.67 15.24 -5.14
CA MET A 190 -11.65 14.02 -4.34
C MET A 190 -12.52 14.14 -3.10
N GLU A 191 -12.53 15.27 -2.42
CA GLU A 191 -13.38 15.54 -1.27
C GLU A 191 -14.86 15.56 -1.66
N ALA A 192 -15.21 16.23 -2.76
CA ALA A 192 -16.58 16.23 -3.29
C ALA A 192 -17.07 14.82 -3.66
N PHE A 193 -16.18 13.98 -4.19
CA PHE A 193 -16.49 12.59 -4.49
C PHE A 193 -16.69 11.76 -3.21
N ALA A 194 -15.81 11.90 -2.22
CA ALA A 194 -15.91 11.23 -0.93
C ALA A 194 -17.24 11.58 -0.24
N GLU A 195 -17.61 12.86 -0.20
CA GLU A 195 -18.89 13.32 0.33
C GLU A 195 -20.09 12.73 -0.42
N ALA A 196 -20.02 12.63 -1.74
CA ALA A 196 -21.10 12.06 -2.53
C ALA A 196 -21.30 10.56 -2.30
N ILE A 197 -20.23 9.79 -2.05
CA ILE A 197 -20.31 8.39 -1.65
C ILE A 197 -20.91 8.28 -0.24
N GLN A 198 -20.42 9.10 0.69
CA GLN A 198 -20.88 9.14 2.08
C GLN A 198 -22.38 9.36 2.18
N ASN A 199 -22.93 10.27 1.38
CA ASN A 199 -24.36 10.61 1.36
C ASN A 199 -25.27 9.47 0.85
N ARG A 200 -24.73 8.32 0.43
CA ARG A 200 -25.50 7.12 0.05
C ARG A 200 -25.85 6.21 1.23
N GLY A 201 -25.49 6.60 2.44
CA GLY A 201 -25.88 5.89 3.67
C GLY A 201 -24.92 4.82 4.14
N GLU A 202 -23.69 4.79 3.63
CA GLU A 202 -22.64 3.96 4.21
C GLU A 202 -22.17 4.58 5.54
N PRO A 203 -22.04 3.80 6.62
CA PRO A 203 -21.69 4.31 7.95
C PRO A 203 -20.18 4.59 8.10
N VAL A 204 -19.43 4.63 7.02
CA VAL A 204 -17.97 4.74 6.99
C VAL A 204 -17.54 5.98 6.21
N GLU A 205 -16.51 6.65 6.67
CA GLU A 205 -16.00 7.88 6.07
C GLU A 205 -14.96 7.56 4.99
N TRP A 206 -15.21 7.99 3.77
CA TRP A 206 -14.26 7.92 2.67
C TRP A 206 -13.24 9.04 2.77
N MET A 207 -11.96 8.71 2.70
CA MET A 207 -10.87 9.66 2.85
C MET A 207 -9.90 9.59 1.65
N PRO A 208 -9.50 10.75 1.09
CA PRO A 208 -8.50 10.81 0.04
C PRO A 208 -7.09 10.67 0.62
N PHE A 209 -6.45 9.52 0.38
CA PHE A 209 -5.05 9.32 0.72
C PHE A 209 -4.16 9.67 -0.46
N ALA A 210 -3.17 10.52 -0.25
CA ALA A 210 -2.10 10.75 -1.19
C ALA A 210 -1.15 9.54 -1.18
N VAL A 211 -0.86 9.01 -2.36
CA VAL A 211 0.01 7.83 -2.56
C VAL A 211 1.33 8.26 -3.18
N TYR A 212 2.43 7.80 -2.61
CA TYR A 212 3.79 8.13 -3.05
C TYR A 212 4.59 6.86 -3.38
N ASP A 213 5.42 6.94 -4.41
CA ASP A 213 6.43 5.92 -4.72
C ASP A 213 7.71 6.20 -3.92
N ASP A 214 7.88 5.45 -2.86
CA ASP A 214 9.07 5.48 -2.00
C ASP A 214 10.07 4.37 -2.35
N THR A 215 9.86 3.69 -3.48
CA THR A 215 10.75 2.62 -3.94
C THR A 215 12.17 3.15 -4.09
N PRO A 216 13.16 2.63 -3.36
CA PRO A 216 14.52 3.09 -3.46
C PRO A 216 15.05 2.99 -4.90
N ALA A 217 15.73 4.04 -5.35
CA ALA A 217 16.42 4.00 -6.63
C ALA A 217 17.44 2.84 -6.64
N ALA A 218 17.70 2.29 -7.84
CA ALA A 218 18.82 1.38 -7.99
C ALA A 218 20.10 2.11 -7.54
N ALA A 219 20.86 1.51 -6.62
CA ALA A 219 22.19 2.03 -6.33
C ALA A 219 22.95 2.03 -7.66
N GLU A 220 23.32 3.20 -8.16
CA GLU A 220 24.20 3.32 -9.29
C GLU A 220 25.51 2.62 -8.92
N GLY A 221 25.81 1.50 -9.57
CA GLY A 221 27.13 0.89 -9.50
C GLY A 221 27.32 -0.42 -8.75
N SER A 222 26.38 -1.37 -8.79
CA SER A 222 26.75 -2.77 -8.62
C SER A 222 26.79 -3.46 -9.99
N GLU A 223 27.78 -3.13 -10.80
CA GLU A 223 28.24 -4.05 -11.84
C GLU A 223 28.67 -5.35 -11.14
N ILE A 224 27.77 -6.32 -11.12
CA ILE A 224 28.16 -7.70 -10.82
C ILE A 224 29.09 -8.11 -11.96
N HIS A 225 30.38 -7.97 -11.75
CA HIS A 225 31.37 -8.66 -12.56
C HIS A 225 31.11 -10.16 -12.43
N GLY A 226 30.27 -10.68 -13.33
CA GLY A 226 30.20 -12.10 -13.61
C GLY A 226 31.59 -12.55 -14.06
N LYS A 227 32.34 -13.19 -13.18
CA LYS A 227 33.47 -13.99 -13.59
C LYS A 227 32.89 -15.30 -14.19
N ILE A 228 33.20 -15.44 -15.46
CA ILE A 228 33.13 -16.65 -16.28
C ILE A 228 33.81 -17.83 -15.60
#